data_ff2321bea78b7eb009e10ab5ecc7aa06
#
_entry.id   ff2321bea78b7eb009e10ab5ecc7aa06
#
_cell.length_a   1.000
_cell.length_b   1.000
_cell.length_c   1.000
_cell.angle_alpha   90.00
_cell.angle_beta   90.00
_cell.angle_gamma   90.00
#
_symmetry.space_group_name_H-M   'P 1'
#
loop_
_entity.id
_entity.type
_entity.pdbx_description
1 polymer ?
#
loop_
_entity_poly.entity_id
_entity_poly.type
_entity_poly.pdbx_seq_one_letter_code
_entity_poly.pdbx_strand_id
1 'polypeptide(L)'
;MSVPPPEALTDPAFLAWARRVCEDLWLGPGPGLGPGEADPSDPSGSSDDDLLVFLWQTFAGNGEVPSDRVAPLVQRRRIELAGHYMRHFVAEARRETGLAIEEAMSATPPDDLEPTGLTQVGNLAVQGVRRADIARDTAEAVRDYVMARHRTVWPVCPTHRLGHHPVLVDGTPQWECSAGGHRTPMLPAAG
;
A
#
# COMPACT_ATOMS: atom_id res chain seq x y z
N MET A 1 -17.66 7.10 2.65
CA MET A 1 -17.10 7.36 1.30
C MET A 1 -17.95 6.55 0.33
N SER A 2 -18.57 7.19 -0.68
CA SER A 2 -19.41 6.49 -1.65
C SER A 2 -18.54 5.71 -2.63
N VAL A 3 -18.88 4.44 -2.85
CA VAL A 3 -18.28 3.61 -3.89
C VAL A 3 -18.74 4.19 -5.25
N PRO A 4 -17.83 4.44 -6.20
CA PRO A 4 -18.23 4.92 -7.52
C PRO A 4 -19.12 3.89 -8.22
N PRO A 5 -20.14 4.33 -8.99
CA PRO A 5 -20.90 3.42 -9.82
C PRO A 5 -19.99 2.78 -10.88
N PRO A 6 -20.21 1.51 -11.27
CA PRO A 6 -19.35 0.79 -12.21
C PRO A 6 -19.11 1.54 -13.53
N GLU A 7 -20.14 2.22 -14.04
CA GLU A 7 -20.10 3.04 -15.23
C GLU A 7 -19.13 4.25 -15.13
N ALA A 8 -18.94 4.76 -13.91
CA ALA A 8 -18.05 5.88 -13.69
C ALA A 8 -16.58 5.50 -13.86
N LEU A 9 -16.21 4.27 -13.54
CA LEU A 9 -14.86 3.75 -13.71
C LEU A 9 -14.54 3.37 -15.17
N THR A 10 -15.52 3.42 -16.06
CA THR A 10 -15.37 3.20 -17.51
C THR A 10 -15.47 4.48 -18.32
N ASP A 11 -15.62 5.65 -17.70
CA ASP A 11 -15.65 6.95 -18.36
C ASP A 11 -14.32 7.19 -19.10
N PRO A 12 -14.34 7.38 -20.45
CA PRO A 12 -13.12 7.57 -21.24
C PRO A 12 -12.32 8.80 -20.84
N ALA A 13 -12.97 9.90 -20.43
CA ALA A 13 -12.29 11.10 -19.99
C ALA A 13 -11.57 10.87 -18.66
N PHE A 14 -12.24 10.23 -17.72
CA PHE A 14 -11.61 9.83 -16.47
C PHE A 14 -10.42 8.90 -16.69
N LEU A 15 -10.57 7.85 -17.50
CA LEU A 15 -9.48 6.88 -17.74
C LEU A 15 -8.28 7.54 -18.44
N ALA A 16 -8.51 8.44 -19.39
CA ALA A 16 -7.43 9.19 -20.04
C ALA A 16 -6.70 10.11 -19.06
N TRP A 17 -7.43 10.80 -18.19
CA TRP A 17 -6.85 11.63 -17.14
C TRP A 17 -6.08 10.80 -16.11
N ALA A 18 -6.68 9.71 -15.60
CA ALA A 18 -6.05 8.84 -14.60
C ALA A 18 -4.74 8.23 -15.11
N ARG A 19 -4.71 7.84 -16.40
CA ARG A 19 -3.49 7.35 -17.06
C ARG A 19 -2.38 8.40 -17.02
N ARG A 20 -2.64 9.64 -17.46
CA ARG A 20 -1.66 10.73 -17.40
C ARG A 20 -1.14 10.95 -15.99
N VAL A 21 -2.03 11.00 -15.00
CA VAL A 21 -1.64 11.16 -13.58
C VAL A 21 -0.74 10.03 -13.12
N CYS A 22 -1.06 8.77 -13.44
CA CYS A 22 -0.23 7.62 -13.07
C CYS A 22 1.15 7.67 -13.74
N GLU A 23 1.24 8.08 -15.01
CA GLU A 23 2.50 8.25 -15.72
C GLU A 23 3.35 9.37 -15.12
N ASP A 24 2.77 10.56 -14.93
CA ASP A 24 3.47 11.74 -14.41
C ASP A 24 3.98 11.54 -12.97
N LEU A 25 3.24 10.83 -12.15
CA LEU A 25 3.56 10.62 -10.74
C LEU A 25 4.22 9.26 -10.44
N TRP A 26 4.55 8.47 -11.47
CA TRP A 26 5.17 7.15 -11.38
C TRP A 26 4.43 6.17 -10.44
N LEU A 27 3.10 6.19 -10.48
CA LEU A 27 2.26 5.37 -9.59
C LEU A 27 2.20 3.89 -10.01
N GLY A 28 3.03 3.49 -10.95
CA GLY A 28 3.02 2.16 -11.56
C GLY A 28 1.98 2.05 -12.69
N PRO A 29 1.84 0.88 -13.31
CA PRO A 29 0.83 0.69 -14.33
C PRO A 29 -0.54 0.93 -13.70
N GLY A 30 -1.26 1.88 -14.28
CA GLY A 30 -2.64 2.15 -13.88
C GLY A 30 -3.50 0.89 -14.07
N PRO A 31 -4.57 0.74 -13.31
CA PRO A 31 -5.47 -0.41 -13.41
C PRO A 31 -6.00 -0.54 -14.85
N GLY A 32 -5.87 -1.73 -15.41
CA GLY A 32 -6.24 -2.01 -16.79
C GLY A 32 -5.32 -1.39 -17.86
N LEU A 33 -4.16 -0.84 -17.47
CA LEU A 33 -3.22 -0.16 -18.36
C LEU A 33 -1.90 -0.93 -18.58
N GLY A 34 -1.81 -2.18 -18.17
CA GLY A 34 -0.68 -3.04 -18.48
C GLY A 34 -0.59 -3.30 -20.00
N PRO A 35 0.63 -3.44 -20.58
CA PRO A 35 0.81 -3.84 -21.99
C PRO A 35 0.52 -5.35 -22.21
N GLY A 36 -0.19 -6.00 -21.32
CA GLY A 36 -0.65 -7.38 -21.41
C GLY A 36 -2.17 -7.40 -21.46
N GLU A 37 -2.71 -8.10 -22.45
CA GLU A 37 -4.14 -8.41 -22.53
C GLU A 37 -4.62 -8.84 -21.14
N ALA A 38 -5.59 -8.11 -20.60
CA ALA A 38 -6.33 -8.58 -19.44
C ALA A 38 -6.90 -9.94 -19.83
N ASP A 39 -6.37 -11.02 -19.23
CA ASP A 39 -6.95 -12.35 -19.40
C ASP A 39 -8.37 -12.27 -18.80
N PRO A 40 -9.41 -12.35 -19.63
CA PRO A 40 -10.78 -12.22 -19.15
C PRO A 40 -11.17 -13.40 -18.23
N SER A 41 -10.29 -14.39 -18.06
CA SER A 41 -10.44 -15.51 -17.15
C SER A 41 -9.67 -15.31 -15.83
N ASP A 42 -8.91 -14.20 -15.66
CA ASP A 42 -8.25 -13.88 -14.40
C ASP A 42 -9.23 -13.19 -13.44
N PRO A 43 -9.79 -13.91 -12.46
CA PRO A 43 -10.67 -13.32 -11.44
C PRO A 43 -9.95 -12.36 -10.49
N SER A 44 -8.63 -12.24 -10.60
CA SER A 44 -7.81 -11.33 -9.78
C SER A 44 -7.79 -9.89 -10.32
N GLY A 45 -8.42 -9.63 -11.45
CA GLY A 45 -8.84 -8.28 -11.85
C GLY A 45 -9.82 -7.74 -10.82
N SER A 46 -9.36 -7.59 -9.58
CA SER A 46 -10.21 -7.15 -8.48
C SER A 46 -10.74 -5.76 -8.83
N SER A 47 -12.04 -5.68 -8.94
CA SER A 47 -12.82 -4.46 -9.06
C SER A 47 -12.62 -3.49 -7.86
N ASP A 48 -11.72 -3.82 -6.96
CA ASP A 48 -11.30 -3.08 -5.79
C ASP A 48 -9.94 -2.41 -5.99
N ASP A 49 -9.66 -1.84 -7.15
CA ASP A 49 -8.51 -0.95 -7.26
C ASP A 49 -8.82 0.34 -6.49
N ASP A 50 -8.47 0.32 -5.23
CA ASP A 50 -8.68 1.41 -4.29
C ASP A 50 -7.94 2.70 -4.70
N LEU A 51 -6.92 2.60 -5.54
CA LEU A 51 -6.28 3.74 -6.19
C LEU A 51 -7.21 4.35 -7.25
N LEU A 52 -7.85 3.52 -8.06
CA LEU A 52 -8.79 3.99 -9.08
C LEU A 52 -10.00 4.69 -8.43
N VAL A 53 -10.52 4.11 -7.35
CA VAL A 53 -11.58 4.74 -6.55
C VAL A 53 -11.15 6.11 -6.01
N PHE A 54 -9.94 6.21 -5.50
CA PHE A 54 -9.38 7.46 -5.01
C PHE A 54 -9.22 8.51 -6.13
N LEU A 55 -8.68 8.10 -7.27
CA LEU A 55 -8.53 8.98 -8.44
C LEU A 55 -9.89 9.42 -8.97
N TRP A 56 -10.86 8.50 -9.03
CA TRP A 56 -12.23 8.85 -9.43
C TRP A 56 -12.85 9.89 -8.49
N GLN A 57 -12.73 9.74 -7.18
CA GLN A 57 -13.26 10.72 -6.22
C GLN A 57 -12.63 12.11 -6.42
N THR A 58 -11.34 12.14 -6.76
CA THR A 58 -10.63 13.39 -7.07
C THR A 58 -11.17 14.01 -8.36
N PHE A 59 -11.33 13.23 -9.42
CA PHE A 59 -11.86 13.66 -10.72
C PHE A 59 -13.33 14.12 -10.62
N ALA A 60 -14.18 13.34 -9.98
CA ALA A 60 -15.60 13.65 -9.85
C ALA A 60 -15.86 14.94 -9.07
N GLY A 61 -15.00 15.25 -8.09
CA GLY A 61 -15.12 16.47 -7.28
C GLY A 61 -14.52 17.72 -7.92
N ASN A 62 -13.55 17.57 -8.85
CA ASN A 62 -12.74 18.69 -9.32
C ASN A 62 -12.54 18.73 -10.85
N GLY A 63 -13.00 17.72 -11.60
CA GLY A 63 -12.69 17.55 -13.02
C GLY A 63 -11.23 17.11 -13.24
N GLU A 64 -10.71 17.38 -14.44
CA GLU A 64 -9.30 17.10 -14.78
C GLU A 64 -8.37 18.05 -14.02
N VAL A 65 -7.77 17.55 -12.95
CA VAL A 65 -6.79 18.27 -12.14
C VAL A 65 -5.38 17.95 -12.65
N PRO A 66 -4.46 18.92 -12.75
CA PRO A 66 -3.05 18.67 -13.07
C PRO A 66 -2.37 17.75 -12.06
N SER A 67 -1.39 16.96 -12.52
CA SER A 67 -0.70 15.94 -11.69
C SER A 67 -0.01 16.53 -10.46
N ASP A 68 0.54 17.74 -10.56
CA ASP A 68 1.16 18.46 -9.42
C ASP A 68 0.15 18.78 -8.30
N ARG A 69 -1.13 18.89 -8.62
CA ARG A 69 -2.21 19.05 -7.63
C ARG A 69 -2.69 17.73 -7.05
N VAL A 70 -2.53 16.63 -7.79
CA VAL A 70 -2.85 15.27 -7.32
C VAL A 70 -1.76 14.73 -6.40
N ALA A 71 -0.50 15.02 -6.67
CA ALA A 71 0.66 14.55 -5.93
C ALA A 71 0.53 14.69 -4.40
N PRO A 72 0.21 15.88 -3.83
CA PRO A 72 0.05 16.01 -2.39
C PRO A 72 -1.15 15.25 -1.83
N LEU A 73 -2.17 14.95 -2.65
CA LEU A 73 -3.31 14.12 -2.22
C LEU A 73 -2.90 12.65 -2.11
N VAL A 74 -2.12 12.16 -3.08
CA VAL A 74 -1.53 10.80 -3.04
C VAL A 74 -0.63 10.66 -1.82
N GLN A 75 0.24 11.64 -1.57
CA GLN A 75 1.11 11.61 -0.40
C GLN A 75 0.30 11.59 0.91
N ARG A 76 -0.69 12.47 1.05
CA ARG A 76 -1.54 12.50 2.25
C ARG A 76 -2.20 11.15 2.50
N ARG A 77 -2.78 10.54 1.45
CA ARG A 77 -3.38 9.22 1.54
C ARG A 77 -2.36 8.16 1.98
N ARG A 78 -1.15 8.19 1.42
CA ARG A 78 -0.06 7.28 1.82
C ARG A 78 0.31 7.45 3.29
N ILE A 79 0.47 8.69 3.76
CA ILE A 79 0.76 8.99 5.17
C ILE A 79 -0.34 8.46 6.10
N GLU A 80 -1.61 8.70 5.78
CA GLU A 80 -2.75 8.25 6.58
C GLU A 80 -2.81 6.72 6.68
N LEU A 81 -2.66 6.02 5.54
CA LEU A 81 -2.69 4.56 5.49
C LEU A 81 -1.45 3.95 6.16
N ALA A 82 -0.25 4.45 5.87
CA ALA A 82 0.98 3.98 6.51
C ALA A 82 0.92 4.16 8.02
N GLY A 83 0.45 5.31 8.50
CA GLY A 83 0.25 5.57 9.92
C GLY A 83 -0.76 4.62 10.57
N HIS A 84 -1.85 4.30 9.86
CA HIS A 84 -2.83 3.30 10.34
C HIS A 84 -2.21 1.91 10.48
N TYR A 85 -1.52 1.42 9.43
CA TYR A 85 -0.88 0.11 9.44
C TYR A 85 0.30 0.03 10.40
N MET A 86 1.12 1.09 10.50
CA MET A 86 2.21 1.15 11.47
C MET A 86 1.69 0.96 12.89
N ARG A 87 0.63 1.66 13.30
CA ARG A 87 0.04 1.48 14.63
C ARG A 87 -0.45 0.04 14.85
N HIS A 88 -1.07 -0.56 13.84
CA HIS A 88 -1.51 -1.96 13.91
C HIS A 88 -0.32 -2.90 14.13
N PHE A 89 0.69 -2.86 13.27
CA PHE A 89 1.84 -3.76 13.35
C PHE A 89 2.72 -3.52 14.58
N VAL A 90 2.89 -2.27 15.00
CA VAL A 90 3.60 -1.95 16.25
C VAL A 90 2.85 -2.50 17.47
N ALA A 91 1.52 -2.39 17.49
CA ALA A 91 0.71 -2.97 18.57
C ALA A 91 0.82 -4.50 18.61
N GLU A 92 0.82 -5.17 17.45
CA GLU A 92 1.05 -6.62 17.37
C GLU A 92 2.45 -7.00 17.85
N ALA A 93 3.48 -6.31 17.36
CA ALA A 93 4.85 -6.57 17.76
C ALA A 93 5.05 -6.38 19.29
N ARG A 94 4.48 -5.32 19.88
CA ARG A 94 4.49 -5.11 21.33
C ARG A 94 3.83 -6.27 22.10
N ARG A 95 2.66 -6.72 21.59
CA ARG A 95 1.91 -7.82 22.23
C ARG A 95 2.69 -9.14 22.17
N GLU A 96 3.33 -9.45 21.05
CA GLU A 96 4.01 -10.72 20.82
C GLU A 96 5.41 -10.78 21.42
N THR A 97 6.12 -9.66 21.46
CA THR A 97 7.51 -9.60 21.92
C THR A 97 7.65 -9.08 23.37
N GLY A 98 6.67 -8.37 23.89
CA GLY A 98 6.75 -7.66 25.17
C GLY A 98 7.68 -6.43 25.13
N LEU A 99 8.19 -6.03 23.96
CA LEU A 99 9.13 -4.91 23.82
C LEU A 99 8.39 -3.57 23.73
N ALA A 100 9.03 -2.51 24.22
CA ALA A 100 8.59 -1.14 24.05
C ALA A 100 9.07 -0.63 22.64
N ILE A 101 8.26 -0.87 21.62
CA ILE A 101 8.55 -0.49 20.24
C ILE A 101 7.93 0.89 19.99
N GLU A 102 8.73 1.85 19.52
CA GLU A 102 8.28 3.20 19.21
C GLU A 102 7.65 3.26 17.82
N GLU A 103 6.66 4.13 17.67
CA GLU A 103 6.09 4.48 16.37
C GLU A 103 6.97 5.57 15.75
N ALA A 104 7.64 5.23 14.66
CA ALA A 104 8.54 6.15 13.97
C ALA A 104 8.11 6.31 12.51
N MET A 105 7.59 7.47 12.18
CA MET A 105 7.20 7.83 10.81
C MET A 105 7.63 9.26 10.50
N SER A 106 8.09 9.48 9.27
CA SER A 106 8.42 10.79 8.73
C SER A 106 7.92 10.93 7.30
N ALA A 107 7.76 12.16 6.83
CA ALA A 107 7.41 12.43 5.44
C ALA A 107 8.09 13.72 4.98
N THR A 108 8.53 13.75 3.71
CA THR A 108 9.02 14.93 3.02
C THR A 108 8.06 15.28 1.88
N PRO A 109 7.86 16.58 1.59
CA PRO A 109 6.95 16.98 0.52
C PRO A 109 7.42 16.50 -0.86
N PRO A 110 6.51 16.50 -1.86
CA PRO A 110 6.84 16.23 -3.25
C PRO A 110 7.96 17.14 -3.78
N ASP A 111 8.84 16.57 -4.58
CA ASP A 111 9.89 17.28 -5.33
C ASP A 111 10.10 16.62 -6.71
N ASP A 112 11.11 17.09 -7.47
CA ASP A 112 11.39 16.57 -8.82
C ASP A 112 11.87 15.12 -8.84
N LEU A 113 12.45 14.62 -7.74
CA LEU A 113 12.96 13.25 -7.62
C LEU A 113 11.89 12.30 -7.05
N GLU A 114 11.03 12.82 -6.21
CA GLU A 114 9.93 12.09 -5.57
C GLU A 114 8.62 12.84 -5.80
N PRO A 115 8.00 12.70 -6.98
CA PRO A 115 6.82 13.48 -7.37
C PRO A 115 5.64 13.38 -6.40
N THR A 116 5.54 12.27 -5.66
CA THR A 116 4.52 12.07 -4.62
C THR A 116 5.06 12.25 -3.20
N GLY A 117 6.26 12.79 -3.06
CA GLY A 117 6.95 12.91 -1.77
C GLY A 117 7.33 11.57 -1.17
N LEU A 118 8.24 11.60 -0.21
CA LEU A 118 8.71 10.42 0.49
C LEU A 118 7.93 10.22 1.79
N THR A 119 7.48 9.01 2.05
CA THR A 119 6.93 8.58 3.35
C THR A 119 7.80 7.45 3.88
N GLN A 120 8.26 7.55 5.12
CA GLN A 120 9.12 6.54 5.75
C GLN A 120 8.48 6.05 7.06
N VAL A 121 8.65 4.76 7.31
CA VAL A 121 8.36 4.12 8.60
C VAL A 121 9.68 3.50 9.09
N GLY A 122 10.12 3.88 10.29
CA GLY A 122 11.47 3.58 10.72
C GLY A 122 12.48 4.16 9.74
N ASN A 123 13.28 3.29 9.10
CA ASN A 123 14.31 3.67 8.11
C ASN A 123 13.94 3.28 6.67
N LEU A 124 12.76 2.73 6.43
CA LEU A 124 12.35 2.27 5.11
C LEU A 124 11.27 3.15 4.49
N ALA A 125 11.40 3.36 3.18
CA ALA A 125 10.42 4.08 2.40
C ALA A 125 9.16 3.21 2.18
N VAL A 126 7.99 3.81 2.35
CA VAL A 126 6.70 3.27 1.92
C VAL A 126 6.41 3.87 0.55
N GLN A 127 6.58 3.09 -0.50
CA GLN A 127 6.45 3.54 -1.89
C GLN A 127 5.09 3.20 -2.49
N GLY A 128 4.40 2.22 -1.95
CA GLY A 128 3.09 1.79 -2.40
C GLY A 128 2.09 2.93 -2.53
N VAL A 129 1.15 2.79 -3.47
CA VAL A 129 0.03 3.73 -3.66
C VAL A 129 -1.32 3.04 -3.50
N ARG A 130 -1.39 1.73 -3.71
CA ARG A 130 -2.55 0.92 -3.38
C ARG A 130 -2.52 0.55 -1.91
N ARG A 131 -3.68 0.37 -1.31
CA ARG A 131 -3.81 0.02 0.10
C ARG A 131 -3.00 -1.24 0.49
N ALA A 132 -3.04 -2.27 -0.36
CA ALA A 132 -2.33 -3.52 -0.15
C ALA A 132 -0.80 -3.34 -0.21
N ASP A 133 -0.28 -2.54 -1.16
CA ASP A 133 1.14 -2.22 -1.26
C ASP A 133 1.61 -1.42 -0.03
N ILE A 134 0.85 -0.39 0.37
CA ILE A 134 1.16 0.41 1.57
C ILE A 134 1.18 -0.47 2.82
N ALA A 135 0.25 -1.42 2.95
CA ALA A 135 0.23 -2.36 4.07
C ALA A 135 1.47 -3.25 4.08
N ARG A 136 1.84 -3.84 2.93
CA ARG A 136 3.05 -4.65 2.76
C ARG A 136 4.32 -3.87 3.09
N ASP A 137 4.49 -2.69 2.49
CA ASP A 137 5.68 -1.85 2.70
C ASP A 137 5.80 -1.42 4.17
N THR A 138 4.68 -1.07 4.79
CA THR A 138 4.65 -0.70 6.21
C THR A 138 4.98 -1.88 7.12
N ALA A 139 4.48 -3.07 6.80
CA ALA A 139 4.79 -4.30 7.54
C ALA A 139 6.29 -4.63 7.47
N GLU A 140 6.88 -4.52 6.26
CA GLU A 140 8.33 -4.71 6.05
C GLU A 140 9.12 -3.72 6.88
N ALA A 141 8.74 -2.44 6.84
CA ALA A 141 9.43 -1.38 7.57
C ALA A 141 9.36 -1.57 9.10
N VAL A 142 8.20 -1.96 9.65
CA VAL A 142 8.07 -2.26 11.09
C VAL A 142 8.87 -3.49 11.46
N ARG A 143 8.84 -4.55 10.65
CA ARG A 143 9.63 -5.77 10.85
C ARG A 143 11.12 -5.44 10.93
N ASP A 144 11.64 -4.72 9.95
CA ASP A 144 13.05 -4.35 9.88
C ASP A 144 13.46 -3.43 11.04
N TYR A 145 12.60 -2.50 11.43
CA TYR A 145 12.82 -1.66 12.60
C TYR A 145 12.93 -2.49 13.88
N VAL A 146 12.03 -3.46 14.10
CA VAL A 146 12.08 -4.36 15.26
C VAL A 146 13.38 -5.18 15.26
N MET A 147 13.74 -5.75 14.12
CA MET A 147 14.96 -6.54 13.98
C MET A 147 16.22 -5.71 14.22
N ALA A 148 16.32 -4.54 13.61
CA ALA A 148 17.49 -3.68 13.71
C ALA A 148 17.65 -3.06 15.11
N ARG A 149 16.56 -2.56 15.70
CA ARG A 149 16.59 -1.81 16.96
C ARG A 149 16.59 -2.70 18.19
N HIS A 150 15.85 -3.80 18.14
CA HIS A 150 15.66 -4.70 19.28
C HIS A 150 16.35 -6.06 19.13
N ARG A 151 16.98 -6.33 17.96
CA ARG A 151 17.65 -7.61 17.64
C ARG A 151 16.72 -8.81 17.86
N THR A 152 15.45 -8.62 17.59
CA THR A 152 14.39 -9.62 17.78
C THR A 152 13.73 -9.92 16.45
N VAL A 153 13.61 -11.20 16.11
CA VAL A 153 12.86 -11.63 14.93
C VAL A 153 11.37 -11.49 15.20
N TRP A 154 10.69 -10.77 14.34
CA TRP A 154 9.23 -10.60 14.39
C TRP A 154 8.68 -10.37 12.97
N PRO A 155 7.50 -10.87 12.62
CA PRO A 155 6.73 -11.93 13.32
C PRO A 155 7.41 -13.28 13.21
N VAL A 156 7.16 -14.17 14.16
CA VAL A 156 7.77 -15.51 14.20
C VAL A 156 6.74 -16.56 13.82
N CYS A 157 7.08 -17.39 12.85
CA CYS A 157 6.29 -18.56 12.50
C CYS A 157 6.18 -19.52 13.71
N PRO A 158 4.98 -19.87 14.15
CA PRO A 158 4.82 -20.75 15.31
C PRO A 158 5.31 -22.17 15.04
N THR A 159 5.28 -22.62 13.79
CA THR A 159 5.70 -23.98 13.39
C THR A 159 7.21 -24.09 13.23
N HIS A 160 7.84 -23.16 12.51
CA HIS A 160 9.27 -23.27 12.17
C HIS A 160 10.19 -22.42 13.03
N ARG A 161 9.64 -21.55 13.87
CA ARG A 161 10.42 -20.61 14.71
C ARG A 161 11.30 -19.65 13.90
N LEU A 162 10.98 -19.44 12.64
CA LEU A 162 11.67 -18.54 11.71
C LEU A 162 10.81 -17.29 11.45
N GLY A 163 11.45 -16.24 11.01
CA GLY A 163 10.76 -14.99 10.67
C GLY A 163 9.80 -15.15 9.49
N HIS A 164 8.71 -14.43 9.55
CA HIS A 164 7.88 -14.17 8.39
C HIS A 164 8.39 -12.95 7.62
N HIS A 165 8.06 -12.89 6.34
CA HIS A 165 8.22 -11.70 5.51
C HIS A 165 6.88 -11.35 4.84
N PRO A 166 6.62 -10.08 4.57
CA PRO A 166 5.37 -9.67 3.95
C PRO A 166 5.41 -9.93 2.45
N VAL A 167 4.31 -10.48 1.93
CA VAL A 167 4.11 -10.72 0.49
C VAL A 167 2.73 -10.24 0.06
N LEU A 168 2.58 -10.00 -1.24
CA LEU A 168 1.26 -9.87 -1.86
C LEU A 168 0.93 -11.16 -2.60
N VAL A 169 -0.23 -11.72 -2.29
CA VAL A 169 -0.78 -12.89 -2.98
C VAL A 169 -2.15 -12.50 -3.51
N ASP A 170 -2.28 -12.48 -4.80
CA ASP A 170 -3.51 -12.02 -5.48
C ASP A 170 -4.00 -10.66 -4.94
N GLY A 171 -3.07 -9.70 -4.81
CA GLY A 171 -3.34 -8.37 -4.28
C GLY A 171 -3.63 -8.30 -2.77
N THR A 172 -3.59 -9.42 -2.05
CA THR A 172 -3.86 -9.48 -0.60
C THR A 172 -2.55 -9.55 0.19
N PRO A 173 -2.32 -8.66 1.17
CA PRO A 173 -1.11 -8.68 1.99
C PRO A 173 -1.14 -9.85 2.98
N GLN A 174 -0.08 -10.64 2.98
CA GLN A 174 0.08 -11.84 3.80
C GLN A 174 1.49 -11.93 4.39
N TRP A 175 1.60 -12.57 5.54
CA TRP A 175 2.86 -13.02 6.09
C TRP A 175 3.23 -14.39 5.51
N GLU A 176 4.41 -14.52 4.91
CA GLU A 176 4.93 -15.79 4.41
C GLU A 176 6.12 -16.28 5.26
N CYS A 177 6.12 -17.56 5.62
CA CYS A 177 7.20 -18.16 6.38
C CYS A 177 8.42 -18.41 5.52
N SER A 178 9.59 -17.98 5.98
CA SER A 178 10.87 -18.14 5.28
C SER A 178 11.27 -19.61 5.01
N ALA A 179 10.70 -20.59 5.74
CA ALA A 179 11.07 -22.01 5.62
C ALA A 179 10.19 -22.81 4.67
N GLY A 180 9.02 -22.35 4.29
CA GLY A 180 8.18 -23.29 3.58
C GLY A 180 6.88 -22.78 3.01
N GLY A 181 6.80 -21.52 2.71
CA GLY A 181 5.72 -21.00 1.88
C GLY A 181 4.31 -21.06 2.48
N HIS A 182 4.16 -21.45 3.75
CA HIS A 182 2.85 -21.29 4.37
C HIS A 182 2.62 -19.84 4.78
N ARG A 183 1.40 -19.41 4.67
CA ARG A 183 0.99 -18.01 4.76
C ARG A 183 -0.06 -17.80 5.83
N THR A 184 -0.04 -16.62 6.42
CA THR A 184 -1.07 -16.19 7.36
C THR A 184 -1.55 -14.79 7.00
N PRO A 185 -2.83 -14.45 7.22
CA PRO A 185 -3.32 -13.10 7.00
C PRO A 185 -2.48 -12.08 7.76
N MET A 186 -2.16 -10.97 7.10
CA MET A 186 -1.43 -9.85 7.70
C MET A 186 -2.37 -8.89 8.43
N LEU A 187 -3.60 -8.78 7.96
CA LEU A 187 -4.63 -7.91 8.52
C LEU A 187 -5.84 -8.76 8.93
N PRO A 188 -6.59 -8.34 9.96
CA PRO A 188 -7.85 -9.00 10.30
C PRO A 188 -8.80 -8.94 9.12
N ALA A 189 -9.62 -9.99 8.95
CA ALA A 189 -10.68 -9.97 7.96
C ALA A 189 -11.56 -8.73 8.18
N ALA A 190 -11.88 -8.03 7.09
CA ALA A 190 -12.84 -6.94 7.15
C ALA A 190 -14.19 -7.51 7.61
N GLY A 191 -14.63 -7.11 8.79
CA GLY A 191 -15.93 -7.49 9.36
C GLY A 191 -17.09 -6.74 8.69
#